data_71f2485e7f660c6dae79f217472568ef
#
_entry.id   71f2485e7f660c6dae79f217472568ef
#
_cell.length_a   1.000
_cell.length_b   1.000
_cell.length_c   1.000
_cell.angle_alpha   90.00
_cell.angle_beta   90.00
_cell.angle_gamma   90.00
#
_symmetry.space_group_name_H-M   'P 1'
#
loop_
_entity.id
_entity.type
_entity.pdbx_description
1 polymer ?
#
loop_
_entity_poly.entity_id
_entity_poly.type
_entity_poly.pdbx_seq_one_letter_code
_entity_poly.pdbx_strand_id
1 'polypeptide(L)'
;MTGLDGDDFGALEELEPLETLEQDVGTELPAAAPQGAGLPVSSSCTAQDLVASYSIVPIPIAILDESLGFMFRNEPFVKLAHSFGVASQPSLMGAIGRFLDTGTARGLLLALKDPDRGFSWTGEIRFKSKTTSSVLAKTTIMPFRPGSGDGQRPQAWVAFLDDVTEEREGFLRGLFSSLLEASKLKDNDTGKHIERVNLYAERLAKVMYDRETWAEVDIDFVDTIGFLAAMHDVGKIGTPDDILNKKGPLDEFEWGIMKEHTINGAFILSSYPNPMAKEIAMSHHEWWNGTGYPYNLVGKMIPLPARIVAMADVYDALRMKRSYKAPFDHARASQLIIADGGTHFDPALVEVFKGVMDDFEKIYDTNADDPES
;
A
#
# COMPACT_ATOMS: atom_id res chain seq x y z
N MET A 1 -66.12 -4.61 -8.41
CA MET A 1 -66.88 -3.71 -7.52
C MET A 1 -65.92 -3.32 -6.42
N THR A 2 -65.66 -2.03 -6.41
CA THR A 2 -65.15 -1.12 -5.40
C THR A 2 -63.70 -1.39 -4.97
N GLY A 3 -62.72 -0.68 -5.28
CA GLY A 3 -62.60 0.79 -5.45
C GLY A 3 -62.18 1.42 -4.13
N LEU A 4 -60.93 1.76 -3.97
CA LEU A 4 -60.47 2.89 -3.16
C LEU A 4 -59.12 3.34 -3.74
N ASP A 5 -59.19 4.44 -4.47
CA ASP A 5 -58.23 5.51 -4.62
C ASP A 5 -57.64 5.92 -3.28
N GLY A 6 -56.49 6.46 -3.13
CA GLY A 6 -55.78 7.50 -3.85
C GLY A 6 -54.70 8.05 -2.92
N ASP A 7 -53.69 8.55 -3.51
CA ASP A 7 -52.86 9.68 -3.13
C ASP A 7 -52.43 9.89 -1.65
N ASP A 8 -51.15 9.65 -1.45
CA ASP A 8 -50.36 10.54 -0.60
C ASP A 8 -48.89 10.57 -1.04
N PHE A 9 -48.63 11.23 -2.16
CA PHE A 9 -47.33 11.74 -2.54
C PHE A 9 -47.36 13.26 -2.34
N GLY A 10 -47.20 13.66 -1.10
CA GLY A 10 -47.12 15.07 -0.74
C GLY A 10 -45.83 15.35 0.03
N ALA A 11 -45.06 16.28 -0.50
CA ALA A 11 -43.93 16.99 0.08
C ALA A 11 -42.52 16.46 -0.25
N LEU A 12 -42.11 16.57 -1.51
CA LEU A 12 -40.74 16.97 -1.82
C LEU A 12 -40.74 18.52 -1.82
N GLU A 13 -40.40 19.10 -0.68
CA GLU A 13 -40.07 20.51 -0.57
C GLU A 13 -38.85 20.82 -1.42
N GLU A 14 -39.00 21.84 -2.21
CA GLU A 14 -38.03 22.42 -3.11
C GLU A 14 -36.73 22.76 -2.41
N LEU A 15 -35.62 22.10 -2.84
CA LEU A 15 -34.28 22.57 -2.53
C LEU A 15 -34.04 23.83 -3.39
N GLU A 16 -33.96 24.97 -2.74
CA GLU A 16 -33.53 26.22 -3.36
C GLU A 16 -32.14 26.09 -3.99
N PRO A 17 -31.89 26.79 -5.11
CA PRO A 17 -30.59 26.74 -5.77
C PRO A 17 -29.48 27.38 -4.93
N LEU A 18 -28.32 26.79 -4.94
CA LEU A 18 -27.07 27.21 -4.26
C LEU A 18 -26.45 28.51 -4.77
N GLU A 19 -27.24 29.51 -5.19
CA GLU A 19 -26.75 30.79 -5.74
C GLU A 19 -26.80 32.00 -4.77
N THR A 20 -27.06 31.82 -3.48
CA THR A 20 -27.19 32.96 -2.55
C THR A 20 -26.29 32.86 -1.29
N LEU A 21 -25.08 32.36 -1.45
CA LEU A 21 -24.03 32.44 -0.37
C LEU A 21 -22.78 33.22 -0.78
N GLU A 22 -22.90 34.15 -1.73
CA GLU A 22 -21.88 35.15 -2.04
C GLU A 22 -22.30 36.52 -1.53
N GLN A 23 -22.49 36.68 -0.21
CA GLN A 23 -22.47 38.04 0.38
C GLN A 23 -22.03 37.96 1.83
N ASP A 24 -21.00 38.76 2.16
CA ASP A 24 -20.50 39.12 3.46
C ASP A 24 -19.48 38.17 4.15
N VAL A 25 -18.30 37.98 3.52
CA VAL A 25 -17.05 38.00 4.29
C VAL A 25 -16.19 39.14 3.75
N GLY A 26 -16.37 40.32 4.34
CA GLY A 26 -15.47 41.45 4.16
C GLY A 26 -14.09 41.09 4.72
N THR A 27 -13.25 40.43 3.95
CA THR A 27 -11.81 40.41 4.10
C THR A 27 -11.28 41.62 3.37
N GLU A 28 -11.12 42.74 4.09
CA GLU A 28 -10.17 43.76 3.69
C GLU A 28 -8.81 43.07 3.48
N LEU A 29 -8.42 42.95 2.22
CA LEU A 29 -7.03 42.64 1.88
C LEU A 29 -6.16 43.65 2.55
N PRO A 30 -5.13 43.29 3.33
CA PRO A 30 -4.23 44.26 3.90
C PRO A 30 -3.66 45.10 2.77
N ALA A 31 -3.72 46.41 2.96
CA ALA A 31 -3.20 47.40 2.03
C ALA A 31 -1.84 46.95 1.50
N ALA A 32 -1.66 47.04 0.17
CA ALA A 32 -0.41 46.71 -0.51
C ALA A 32 0.77 47.21 0.34
N ALA A 33 1.64 46.28 0.70
CA ALA A 33 2.90 46.58 1.37
C ALA A 33 3.58 47.73 0.59
N PRO A 34 4.17 48.70 1.26
CA PRO A 34 4.88 49.80 0.59
C PRO A 34 5.87 49.17 -0.37
N GLN A 35 5.91 49.67 -1.60
CA GLN A 35 6.92 49.29 -2.60
C GLN A 35 8.28 49.58 -1.95
N GLY A 36 8.80 48.58 -1.24
CA GLY A 36 10.10 48.64 -0.64
C GLY A 36 11.13 48.84 -1.71
N ALA A 37 12.03 49.76 -1.50
CA ALA A 37 13.20 49.99 -2.32
C ALA A 37 13.76 48.67 -2.79
N GLY A 38 13.76 48.42 -4.08
CA GLY A 38 14.30 47.19 -4.66
C GLY A 38 15.69 46.97 -4.12
N LEU A 39 15.88 45.87 -3.41
CA LEU A 39 17.23 45.39 -3.14
C LEU A 39 17.94 45.34 -4.49
N PRO A 40 19.16 45.86 -4.63
CA PRO A 40 19.88 45.81 -5.86
C PRO A 40 20.09 44.34 -6.23
N VAL A 41 19.26 43.80 -7.12
CA VAL A 41 19.47 42.49 -7.76
C VAL A 41 20.59 42.68 -8.75
N SER A 42 21.81 42.85 -8.26
CA SER A 42 23.02 42.81 -9.05
C SER A 42 23.89 41.67 -8.53
N SER A 43 23.63 40.51 -9.01
CA SER A 43 24.65 39.51 -9.30
C SER A 43 23.94 38.35 -10.02
N SER A 44 24.42 37.99 -11.15
CA SER A 44 24.08 36.78 -11.87
C SER A 44 24.24 35.60 -10.91
N CYS A 45 23.15 35.05 -10.39
CA CYS A 45 23.18 33.82 -9.58
C CYS A 45 23.81 32.72 -10.47
N THR A 46 24.95 32.22 -10.06
CA THR A 46 25.70 31.22 -10.81
C THR A 46 25.30 29.82 -10.34
N ALA A 47 25.63 28.79 -11.13
CA ALA A 47 25.47 27.40 -10.66
C ALA A 47 26.24 27.11 -9.36
N GLN A 48 27.35 27.85 -9.10
CA GLN A 48 28.10 27.73 -7.84
C GLN A 48 27.34 28.28 -6.65
N ASP A 49 26.57 29.37 -6.81
CA ASP A 49 25.73 29.93 -5.74
C ASP A 49 24.59 28.95 -5.38
N LEU A 50 24.03 28.26 -6.37
CA LEU A 50 23.06 27.19 -6.14
C LEU A 50 23.66 26.03 -5.35
N VAL A 51 24.87 25.59 -5.73
CA VAL A 51 25.58 24.51 -5.02
C VAL A 51 25.76 24.86 -3.55
N ALA A 52 26.22 26.09 -3.26
CA ALA A 52 26.40 26.54 -1.87
C ALA A 52 25.08 26.56 -1.09
N SER A 53 23.98 26.99 -1.72
CA SER A 53 22.66 27.06 -1.09
C SER A 53 22.03 25.68 -0.84
N TYR A 54 22.21 24.73 -1.75
CA TYR A 54 21.55 23.43 -1.68
C TYR A 54 22.37 22.34 -0.98
N SER A 55 23.66 22.57 -0.70
CA SER A 55 24.52 21.61 -0.01
C SER A 55 24.04 21.28 1.41
N ILE A 56 23.41 22.22 2.11
CA ILE A 56 22.95 22.08 3.50
C ILE A 56 21.48 21.69 3.63
N VAL A 57 20.74 21.59 2.53
CA VAL A 57 19.32 21.24 2.54
C VAL A 57 19.14 19.75 2.88
N PRO A 58 18.23 19.38 3.83
CA PRO A 58 18.12 18.01 4.31
C PRO A 58 17.41 17.04 3.35
N ILE A 59 16.80 17.54 2.28
CA ILE A 59 16.17 16.70 1.26
C ILE A 59 17.16 16.40 0.12
N PRO A 60 17.03 15.25 -0.58
CA PRO A 60 17.83 14.91 -1.76
C PRO A 60 17.67 15.94 -2.88
N ILE A 61 18.77 16.58 -3.28
CA ILE A 61 18.80 17.57 -4.38
C ILE A 61 19.93 17.25 -5.34
N ALA A 62 19.64 17.37 -6.64
CA ALA A 62 20.64 17.33 -7.69
C ALA A 62 20.51 18.55 -8.61
N ILE A 63 21.64 19.09 -9.05
CA ILE A 63 21.73 20.08 -10.14
C ILE A 63 22.23 19.35 -11.37
N LEU A 64 21.56 19.57 -12.49
CA LEU A 64 21.75 18.84 -13.73
C LEU A 64 22.08 19.82 -14.86
N ASP A 65 22.89 19.37 -15.80
CA ASP A 65 23.14 20.08 -17.07
C ASP A 65 21.94 19.90 -18.04
N GLU A 66 22.07 20.48 -19.25
CA GLU A 66 21.04 20.37 -20.30
C GLU A 66 20.76 18.94 -20.75
N SER A 67 21.69 18.00 -20.56
CA SER A 67 21.56 16.58 -20.88
C SER A 67 21.08 15.73 -19.71
N LEU A 68 20.74 16.35 -18.58
CA LEU A 68 20.42 15.72 -17.29
C LEU A 68 21.62 14.99 -16.66
N GLY A 69 22.83 15.31 -17.05
CA GLY A 69 24.05 14.89 -16.38
C GLY A 69 24.18 15.57 -15.00
N PHE A 70 24.73 14.87 -14.02
CA PHE A 70 24.91 15.44 -12.69
C PHE A 70 26.05 16.46 -12.64
N MET A 71 25.71 17.71 -12.40
CA MET A 71 26.69 18.76 -12.05
C MET A 71 26.98 18.77 -10.55
N PHE A 72 25.94 18.53 -9.73
CA PHE A 72 26.03 18.50 -8.28
C PHE A 72 24.98 17.55 -7.68
N ARG A 73 25.31 16.93 -6.56
CA ARG A 73 24.42 16.12 -5.73
C ARG A 73 24.75 16.41 -4.27
N ASN A 74 23.75 16.78 -3.46
CA ASN A 74 23.96 16.97 -2.03
C ASN A 74 24.09 15.62 -1.30
N GLU A 75 24.48 15.64 -0.03
CA GLU A 75 24.70 14.45 0.78
C GLU A 75 23.44 13.56 0.88
N PRO A 76 22.21 14.09 1.13
CA PRO A 76 20.99 13.28 1.13
C PRO A 76 20.75 12.55 -0.22
N PHE A 77 20.98 13.21 -1.35
CA PHE A 77 20.85 12.56 -2.66
C PHE A 77 21.87 11.42 -2.83
N VAL A 78 23.10 11.63 -2.42
CA VAL A 78 24.15 10.60 -2.50
C VAL A 78 23.81 9.40 -1.63
N LYS A 79 23.30 9.63 -0.42
CA LYS A 79 22.83 8.55 0.49
C LYS A 79 21.71 7.74 -0.15
N LEU A 80 20.66 8.40 -0.66
CA LEU A 80 19.55 7.76 -1.36
C LEU A 80 20.05 6.92 -2.55
N ALA A 81 20.90 7.50 -3.37
CA ALA A 81 21.47 6.82 -4.53
C ALA A 81 22.31 5.58 -4.16
N HIS A 82 23.04 5.62 -3.05
CA HIS A 82 23.77 4.46 -2.54
C HIS A 82 22.85 3.35 -2.06
N SER A 83 21.80 3.67 -1.29
CA SER A 83 20.83 2.70 -0.78
C SER A 83 20.17 1.87 -1.88
N PHE A 84 19.99 2.47 -3.06
CA PHE A 84 19.37 1.80 -4.21
C PHE A 84 20.36 1.40 -5.32
N GLY A 85 21.68 1.46 -5.06
CA GLY A 85 22.72 0.99 -5.98
C GLY A 85 22.82 1.79 -7.28
N VAL A 86 22.51 3.09 -7.25
CA VAL A 86 22.56 3.99 -8.43
C VAL A 86 23.54 5.16 -8.28
N ALA A 87 24.33 5.15 -7.23
CA ALA A 87 25.28 6.26 -6.94
C ALA A 87 26.33 6.49 -8.02
N SER A 88 26.71 5.44 -8.76
CA SER A 88 27.70 5.51 -9.87
C SER A 88 27.11 6.02 -11.18
N GLN A 89 25.81 6.22 -11.29
CA GLN A 89 25.18 6.69 -12.51
C GLN A 89 25.58 8.14 -12.81
N PRO A 90 25.93 8.45 -14.08
CA PRO A 90 26.41 9.79 -14.45
C PRO A 90 25.29 10.81 -14.66
N SER A 91 24.05 10.36 -14.81
CA SER A 91 22.89 11.21 -15.12
C SER A 91 21.66 10.83 -14.29
N LEU A 92 20.72 11.78 -14.21
CA LEU A 92 19.45 11.53 -13.53
C LEU A 92 18.69 10.36 -14.15
N MET A 93 18.60 10.30 -15.47
CA MET A 93 17.89 9.19 -16.15
C MET A 93 18.57 7.83 -15.90
N GLY A 94 19.90 7.80 -15.80
CA GLY A 94 20.62 6.60 -15.37
C GLY A 94 20.28 6.18 -13.95
N ALA A 95 20.08 7.14 -13.05
CA ALA A 95 19.77 6.88 -11.64
C ALA A 95 18.31 6.46 -11.41
N ILE A 96 17.35 7.13 -12.06
CA ILE A 96 15.91 6.92 -11.80
C ILE A 96 15.20 6.07 -12.85
N GLY A 97 15.76 5.95 -14.06
CA GLY A 97 15.05 5.39 -15.23
C GLY A 97 14.51 3.96 -15.02
N ARG A 98 15.23 3.13 -14.26
CA ARG A 98 14.78 1.76 -13.96
C ARG A 98 13.59 1.68 -12.98
N PHE A 99 13.28 2.78 -12.30
CA PHE A 99 12.19 2.86 -11.34
C PHE A 99 10.95 3.56 -11.91
N LEU A 100 11.05 4.08 -13.14
CA LEU A 100 9.94 4.74 -13.83
C LEU A 100 9.14 3.72 -14.63
N ASP A 101 7.83 3.81 -14.54
CA ASP A 101 6.97 3.16 -15.53
C ASP A 101 7.07 3.90 -16.89
N THR A 102 6.63 3.24 -17.96
CA THR A 102 6.75 3.76 -19.32
C THR A 102 6.00 5.09 -19.51
N GLY A 103 4.86 5.28 -18.84
CA GLY A 103 4.06 6.50 -18.92
C GLY A 103 4.76 7.68 -18.26
N THR A 104 5.24 7.47 -17.03
CA THR A 104 5.98 8.45 -16.24
C THR A 104 7.30 8.84 -16.92
N ALA A 105 8.05 7.86 -17.43
CA ALA A 105 9.28 8.13 -18.19
C ALA A 105 9.01 8.96 -19.43
N ARG A 106 7.96 8.64 -20.19
CA ARG A 106 7.55 9.41 -21.38
C ARG A 106 7.12 10.83 -21.02
N GLY A 107 6.34 11.00 -19.95
CA GLY A 107 5.90 12.32 -19.46
C GLY A 107 7.09 13.20 -19.08
N LEU A 108 8.07 12.64 -18.35
CA LEU A 108 9.30 13.33 -18.00
C LEU A 108 10.09 13.77 -19.24
N LEU A 109 10.33 12.85 -20.17
CA LEU A 109 11.07 13.17 -21.39
C LEU A 109 10.38 14.23 -22.27
N LEU A 110 9.05 14.22 -22.34
CA LEU A 110 8.28 15.24 -23.06
C LEU A 110 8.36 16.60 -22.38
N ALA A 111 8.27 16.65 -21.06
CA ALA A 111 8.39 17.89 -20.30
C ALA A 111 9.78 18.54 -20.48
N LEU A 112 10.83 17.73 -20.54
CA LEU A 112 12.21 18.19 -20.69
C LEU A 112 12.54 18.63 -22.14
N LYS A 113 11.81 18.13 -23.15
CA LYS A 113 12.04 18.48 -24.57
C LYS A 113 11.43 19.82 -25.01
N ASP A 114 10.52 20.37 -24.21
CA ASP A 114 9.89 21.65 -24.51
C ASP A 114 10.26 22.74 -23.49
N PRO A 115 11.53 23.25 -23.59
CA PRO A 115 12.05 24.22 -22.63
C PRO A 115 11.35 25.59 -22.72
N ASP A 116 10.65 25.87 -23.82
CA ASP A 116 10.03 27.19 -24.04
C ASP A 116 8.73 27.38 -23.23
N ARG A 117 8.14 26.29 -22.75
CA ARG A 117 6.94 26.35 -21.94
C ARG A 117 7.16 26.57 -20.45
N GLY A 118 8.41 26.67 -19.98
CA GLY A 118 8.71 26.92 -18.57
C GLY A 118 8.29 25.81 -17.61
N PHE A 119 8.19 24.57 -18.10
CA PHE A 119 7.68 23.43 -17.33
C PHE A 119 8.63 22.97 -16.24
N SER A 120 8.07 22.85 -15.03
CA SER A 120 8.53 21.88 -14.06
C SER A 120 7.83 20.55 -14.32
N TRP A 121 8.52 19.44 -14.13
CA TRP A 121 7.90 18.12 -14.06
C TRP A 121 7.79 17.70 -12.60
N THR A 122 6.64 17.12 -12.23
CA THR A 122 6.46 16.51 -10.90
C THR A 122 5.85 15.14 -11.10
N GLY A 123 6.41 14.14 -10.41
CA GLY A 123 5.93 12.76 -10.44
C GLY A 123 6.39 12.00 -9.21
N GLU A 124 5.76 10.87 -8.94
CA GLU A 124 6.16 9.95 -7.86
C GLU A 124 7.06 8.85 -8.43
N ILE A 125 8.18 8.58 -7.78
CA ILE A 125 9.13 7.53 -8.13
C ILE A 125 9.29 6.60 -6.94
N ARG A 126 8.99 5.31 -7.13
CA ARG A 126 9.21 4.31 -6.10
C ARG A 126 10.55 3.61 -6.32
N PHE A 127 11.51 3.95 -5.48
CA PHE A 127 12.80 3.25 -5.43
C PHE A 127 12.62 1.92 -4.71
N LYS A 128 13.08 0.82 -5.32
CA LYS A 128 12.98 -0.53 -4.77
C LYS A 128 14.34 -1.21 -4.76
N SER A 129 14.56 -2.01 -3.71
CA SER A 129 15.73 -2.89 -3.53
C SER A 129 15.28 -4.19 -2.89
N LYS A 130 16.07 -5.25 -2.99
CA LYS A 130 15.78 -6.50 -2.26
C LYS A 130 16.07 -6.42 -0.76
N THR A 131 16.99 -5.55 -0.38
CA THR A 131 17.56 -5.51 0.97
C THR A 131 17.30 -4.21 1.73
N THR A 132 16.60 -3.27 1.09
CA THR A 132 16.29 -1.96 1.66
C THR A 132 14.83 -1.66 1.39
N SER A 133 14.08 -1.25 2.42
CA SER A 133 12.67 -0.84 2.28
C SER A 133 12.54 0.21 1.20
N SER A 134 11.46 0.12 0.42
CA SER A 134 11.25 1.04 -0.71
C SER A 134 11.04 2.46 -0.23
N VAL A 135 11.47 3.41 -1.06
CA VAL A 135 11.24 4.85 -0.85
C VAL A 135 10.34 5.37 -1.96
N LEU A 136 9.23 5.99 -1.59
CA LEU A 136 8.37 6.74 -2.49
C LEU A 136 8.78 8.21 -2.47
N ALA A 137 9.50 8.65 -3.52
CA ALA A 137 9.95 10.02 -3.65
C ALA A 137 9.04 10.82 -4.59
N LYS A 138 8.40 11.87 -4.05
CA LYS A 138 7.80 12.93 -4.87
C LYS A 138 8.93 13.73 -5.49
N THR A 139 9.13 13.55 -6.79
CA THR A 139 10.25 14.14 -7.52
C THR A 139 9.76 15.33 -8.32
N THR A 140 10.37 16.48 -8.11
CA THR A 140 10.13 17.70 -8.89
C THR A 140 11.40 18.11 -9.60
N ILE A 141 11.33 18.31 -10.91
CA ILE A 141 12.44 18.79 -11.75
C ILE A 141 12.01 20.12 -12.34
N MET A 142 12.75 21.17 -12.06
CA MET A 142 12.47 22.51 -12.55
C MET A 142 13.65 23.14 -13.25
N PRO A 143 13.41 23.97 -14.30
CA PRO A 143 14.49 24.65 -15.00
C PRO A 143 15.07 25.76 -14.12
N PHE A 144 16.38 25.90 -14.15
CA PHE A 144 17.08 27.05 -13.60
C PHE A 144 17.48 28.01 -14.73
N ARG A 145 17.02 29.28 -14.61
CA ARG A 145 17.31 30.35 -15.54
C ARG A 145 17.95 31.52 -14.76
N PRO A 146 19.25 31.74 -14.87
CA PRO A 146 19.86 32.93 -14.25
C PRO A 146 19.49 34.17 -15.05
N GLY A 147 18.89 35.16 -14.37
CA GLY A 147 18.52 36.44 -14.96
C GLY A 147 17.06 36.52 -15.45
N SER A 148 16.57 37.77 -15.58
CA SER A 148 15.16 38.09 -15.90
C SER A 148 14.87 38.16 -17.41
N GLY A 149 15.56 37.39 -18.26
CA GLY A 149 15.33 37.39 -19.69
C GLY A 149 14.29 36.33 -20.11
N ASP A 150 13.12 36.78 -20.56
CA ASP A 150 12.15 35.91 -21.25
C ASP A 150 12.81 35.32 -22.51
N GLY A 151 12.72 33.97 -22.65
CA GLY A 151 13.15 33.27 -23.86
C GLY A 151 14.57 32.67 -23.85
N GLN A 152 15.32 32.74 -22.73
CA GLN A 152 16.58 31.99 -22.62
C GLN A 152 16.34 30.52 -22.27
N ARG A 153 17.09 29.61 -22.94
CA ARG A 153 17.10 28.19 -22.58
C ARG A 153 17.57 28.01 -21.14
N PRO A 154 17.03 27.03 -20.39
CA PRO A 154 17.53 26.71 -19.07
C PRO A 154 19.03 26.39 -19.15
N GLN A 155 19.83 26.96 -18.24
CA GLN A 155 21.26 26.64 -18.15
C GLN A 155 21.52 25.40 -17.27
N ALA A 156 20.53 25.05 -16.45
CA ALA A 156 20.59 23.90 -15.56
C ALA A 156 19.17 23.47 -15.19
N TRP A 157 19.05 22.28 -14.62
CA TRP A 157 17.83 21.79 -13.99
C TRP A 157 18.12 21.49 -12.53
N VAL A 158 17.14 21.69 -11.68
CA VAL A 158 17.21 21.30 -10.27
C VAL A 158 16.18 20.21 -10.02
N ALA A 159 16.62 19.08 -9.51
CA ALA A 159 15.78 17.96 -9.12
C ALA A 159 15.70 17.87 -7.59
N PHE A 160 14.51 17.85 -7.05
CA PHE A 160 14.18 17.62 -5.64
C PHE A 160 13.47 16.29 -5.51
N LEU A 161 13.89 15.46 -4.55
CA LEU A 161 13.29 14.16 -4.28
C LEU A 161 12.82 14.16 -2.82
N ASP A 162 11.56 14.45 -2.60
CA ASP A 162 10.95 14.48 -1.27
C ASP A 162 10.43 13.08 -0.91
N ASP A 163 10.95 12.50 0.17
CA ASP A 163 10.50 11.19 0.65
C ASP A 163 9.15 11.32 1.34
N VAL A 164 8.12 10.85 0.67
CA VAL A 164 6.73 10.85 1.17
C VAL A 164 6.26 9.46 1.60
N THR A 165 7.18 8.52 1.81
CA THR A 165 6.86 7.12 2.12
C THR A 165 6.03 7.00 3.39
N GLU A 166 6.53 7.53 4.50
CA GLU A 166 5.85 7.42 5.80
C GLU A 166 4.48 8.11 5.79
N GLU A 167 4.39 9.31 5.20
CA GLU A 167 3.12 10.05 5.11
C GLU A 167 2.08 9.25 4.30
N ARG A 168 2.48 8.74 3.13
CA ARG A 168 1.60 7.99 2.24
C ARG A 168 1.16 6.65 2.82
N GLU A 169 2.11 5.91 3.38
CA GLU A 169 1.82 4.62 4.02
C GLU A 169 1.00 4.80 5.29
N GLY A 170 1.31 5.79 6.13
CA GLY A 170 0.54 6.11 7.32
C GLY A 170 -0.90 6.45 7.01
N PHE A 171 -1.13 7.27 5.97
CA PHE A 171 -2.49 7.59 5.51
C PHE A 171 -3.25 6.35 5.04
N LEU A 172 -2.62 5.52 4.21
CA LEU A 172 -3.22 4.27 3.72
C LEU A 172 -3.51 3.30 4.86
N ARG A 173 -2.55 3.08 5.76
CA ARG A 173 -2.74 2.23 6.95
C ARG A 173 -3.92 2.72 7.80
N GLY A 174 -4.04 4.04 8.01
CA GLY A 174 -5.16 4.63 8.75
C GLY A 174 -6.53 4.35 8.10
N LEU A 175 -6.64 4.55 6.77
CA LEU A 175 -7.87 4.24 6.02
C LEU A 175 -8.25 2.77 6.11
N PHE A 176 -7.28 1.86 5.90
CA PHE A 176 -7.54 0.43 5.92
C PHE A 176 -7.79 -0.10 7.33
N SER A 177 -7.15 0.46 8.36
CA SER A 177 -7.49 0.15 9.76
C SER A 177 -8.93 0.53 10.08
N SER A 178 -9.41 1.68 9.60
CA SER A 178 -10.81 2.09 9.79
C SER A 178 -11.79 1.14 9.08
N LEU A 179 -11.43 0.69 7.87
CA LEU A 179 -12.22 -0.30 7.12
C LEU A 179 -12.26 -1.65 7.84
N LEU A 180 -11.12 -2.08 8.39
CA LEU A 180 -11.02 -3.32 9.17
C LEU A 180 -11.88 -3.26 10.43
N GLU A 181 -11.84 -2.15 11.17
CA GLU A 181 -12.72 -1.97 12.34
C GLU A 181 -14.20 -1.99 11.96
N ALA A 182 -14.57 -1.38 10.82
CA ALA A 182 -15.94 -1.46 10.32
C ALA A 182 -16.35 -2.91 9.96
N SER A 183 -15.43 -3.71 9.40
CA SER A 183 -15.67 -5.13 9.11
C SER A 183 -15.89 -5.96 10.39
N LYS A 184 -15.10 -5.71 11.43
CA LYS A 184 -15.22 -6.38 12.73
C LYS A 184 -16.55 -6.14 13.43
N LEU A 185 -17.20 -4.99 13.19
CA LEU A 185 -18.54 -4.72 13.75
C LEU A 185 -19.59 -5.70 13.23
N LYS A 186 -19.33 -6.34 12.10
CA LYS A 186 -20.25 -7.26 11.44
C LYS A 186 -19.93 -8.72 11.70
N ASP A 187 -18.66 -9.05 11.81
CA ASP A 187 -18.16 -10.39 12.11
C ASP A 187 -17.80 -10.52 13.61
N ASN A 188 -18.11 -11.67 14.20
CA ASN A 188 -17.72 -11.97 15.57
C ASN A 188 -16.25 -12.42 15.71
N ASP A 189 -15.43 -12.22 14.68
CA ASP A 189 -14.00 -12.51 14.76
C ASP A 189 -13.34 -11.61 15.81
N THR A 190 -12.63 -12.23 16.73
CA THR A 190 -11.92 -11.49 17.78
C THR A 190 -10.76 -10.72 17.16
N GLY A 191 -10.54 -9.47 17.59
CA GLY A 191 -9.39 -8.69 17.13
C GLY A 191 -8.06 -9.42 17.32
N LYS A 192 -7.99 -10.36 18.27
CA LYS A 192 -6.85 -11.22 18.57
C LYS A 192 -6.55 -12.24 17.47
N HIS A 193 -7.57 -12.81 16.82
CA HIS A 193 -7.38 -13.67 15.65
C HIS A 193 -6.61 -12.93 14.56
N ILE A 194 -7.06 -11.74 14.20
CA ILE A 194 -6.44 -10.92 13.17
C ILE A 194 -4.98 -10.59 13.53
N GLU A 195 -4.74 -10.21 14.79
CA GLU A 195 -3.39 -9.91 15.29
C GLU A 195 -2.46 -11.12 15.15
N ARG A 196 -2.94 -12.32 15.54
CA ARG A 196 -2.16 -13.56 15.44
C ARG A 196 -1.89 -13.95 13.97
N VAL A 197 -2.89 -13.88 13.09
CA VAL A 197 -2.71 -14.17 11.65
C VAL A 197 -1.65 -13.26 11.03
N ASN A 198 -1.64 -11.96 11.39
CA ASN A 198 -0.63 -11.01 10.96
C ASN A 198 0.77 -11.44 11.39
N LEU A 199 0.95 -11.77 12.66
CA LEU A 199 2.23 -12.19 13.23
C LEU A 199 2.75 -13.51 12.63
N TYR A 200 1.85 -14.48 12.38
CA TYR A 200 2.21 -15.74 11.72
C TYR A 200 2.67 -15.50 10.28
N ALA A 201 1.94 -14.68 9.52
CA ALA A 201 2.28 -14.37 8.14
C ALA A 201 3.63 -13.65 8.04
N GLU A 202 3.86 -12.66 8.90
CA GLU A 202 5.14 -11.95 9.00
C GLU A 202 6.28 -12.90 9.37
N ARG A 203 6.07 -13.80 10.34
CA ARG A 203 7.10 -14.76 10.77
C ARG A 203 7.50 -15.71 9.66
N LEU A 204 6.54 -16.25 8.91
CA LEU A 204 6.82 -17.08 7.73
C LEU A 204 7.62 -16.31 6.68
N ALA A 205 7.15 -15.11 6.31
CA ALA A 205 7.81 -14.28 5.32
C ALA A 205 9.25 -13.94 5.71
N LYS A 206 9.48 -13.61 6.99
CA LYS A 206 10.83 -13.31 7.49
C LYS A 206 11.79 -14.49 7.33
N VAL A 207 11.37 -15.71 7.67
CA VAL A 207 12.22 -16.89 7.49
C VAL A 207 12.46 -17.21 6.02
N MET A 208 11.45 -16.97 5.16
CA MET A 208 11.60 -17.13 3.72
C MET A 208 12.61 -16.12 3.15
N TYR A 209 12.58 -14.87 3.62
CA TYR A 209 13.54 -13.83 3.27
C TYR A 209 14.96 -14.22 3.71
N ASP A 210 15.14 -14.62 4.98
CA ASP A 210 16.44 -15.00 5.55
C ASP A 210 17.06 -16.22 4.85
N ARG A 211 16.25 -17.11 4.27
CA ARG A 211 16.73 -18.29 3.51
C ARG A 211 17.07 -17.98 2.04
N GLU A 212 16.74 -16.81 1.55
CA GLU A 212 16.98 -16.35 0.16
C GLU A 212 16.50 -17.33 -0.94
N THR A 213 15.65 -18.30 -0.61
CA THR A 213 15.17 -19.34 -1.54
C THR A 213 13.93 -18.92 -2.33
N TRP A 214 13.32 -17.80 -1.96
CA TRP A 214 12.10 -17.27 -2.52
C TRP A 214 12.38 -15.92 -3.18
N ALA A 215 12.51 -15.93 -4.51
CA ALA A 215 12.88 -14.72 -5.27
C ALA A 215 11.86 -13.58 -5.14
N GLU A 216 10.61 -13.91 -4.81
CA GLU A 216 9.47 -13.00 -4.66
C GLU A 216 9.45 -12.30 -3.29
N VAL A 217 10.21 -12.82 -2.31
CA VAL A 217 10.24 -12.29 -0.95
C VAL A 217 11.42 -11.33 -0.81
N ASP A 218 11.12 -10.06 -0.84
CA ASP A 218 12.04 -8.95 -0.51
C ASP A 218 11.68 -8.34 0.85
N ILE A 219 12.39 -7.32 1.26
CA ILE A 219 12.14 -6.65 2.53
C ILE A 219 10.76 -5.97 2.56
N ASP A 220 10.30 -5.37 1.43
CA ASP A 220 8.98 -4.77 1.34
C ASP A 220 7.87 -5.81 1.52
N PHE A 221 8.07 -7.02 0.98
CA PHE A 221 7.14 -8.13 1.19
C PHE A 221 7.01 -8.47 2.68
N VAL A 222 8.13 -8.58 3.39
CA VAL A 222 8.14 -8.87 4.84
C VAL A 222 7.47 -7.76 5.63
N ASP A 223 7.82 -6.48 5.35
CA ASP A 223 7.32 -5.32 6.08
C ASP A 223 5.80 -5.09 5.88
N THR A 224 5.23 -5.62 4.78
CA THR A 224 3.84 -5.34 4.44
C THR A 224 2.89 -6.52 4.66
N ILE A 225 3.37 -7.78 4.58
CA ILE A 225 2.48 -8.94 4.60
C ILE A 225 1.69 -9.05 5.92
N GLY A 226 2.32 -8.74 7.07
CA GLY A 226 1.66 -8.76 8.36
C GLY A 226 0.41 -7.88 8.36
N PHE A 227 0.56 -6.62 7.99
CA PHE A 227 -0.57 -5.69 7.92
C PHE A 227 -1.63 -6.10 6.90
N LEU A 228 -1.21 -6.58 5.72
CA LEU A 228 -2.14 -6.95 4.65
C LEU A 228 -2.87 -8.28 4.90
N ALA A 229 -2.30 -9.17 5.71
CA ALA A 229 -2.94 -10.40 6.14
C ALA A 229 -4.25 -10.13 6.90
N ALA A 230 -4.32 -9.02 7.66
CA ALA A 230 -5.53 -8.57 8.33
C ALA A 230 -6.74 -8.39 7.41
N MET A 231 -6.47 -8.14 6.12
CA MET A 231 -7.50 -7.81 5.14
C MET A 231 -8.11 -9.03 4.44
N HIS A 232 -7.66 -10.26 4.76
CA HIS A 232 -8.12 -11.46 4.05
C HIS A 232 -9.64 -11.59 4.03
N ASP A 233 -10.29 -11.27 5.13
CA ASP A 233 -11.73 -11.42 5.37
C ASP A 233 -12.54 -10.11 5.26
N VAL A 234 -11.93 -8.99 4.82
CA VAL A 234 -12.63 -7.69 4.73
C VAL A 234 -13.90 -7.74 3.87
N GLY A 235 -13.97 -8.66 2.92
CA GLY A 235 -15.14 -8.86 2.07
C GLY A 235 -16.36 -9.41 2.75
N LYS A 236 -16.26 -9.95 3.97
CA LYS A 236 -17.40 -10.38 4.81
C LYS A 236 -18.37 -9.21 5.10
N ILE A 237 -17.91 -7.97 4.96
CA ILE A 237 -18.78 -6.80 5.05
C ILE A 237 -19.94 -6.86 4.03
N GLY A 238 -19.76 -7.51 2.90
CA GLY A 238 -20.78 -7.75 1.88
C GLY A 238 -21.69 -8.96 2.12
N THR A 239 -21.36 -9.82 3.10
CA THR A 239 -22.16 -11.02 3.40
C THR A 239 -23.40 -10.65 4.21
N PRO A 240 -24.61 -11.14 3.87
CA PRO A 240 -25.81 -10.93 4.68
C PRO A 240 -25.67 -11.43 6.12
N ASP A 241 -26.20 -10.69 7.10
CA ASP A 241 -26.01 -10.98 8.52
C ASP A 241 -26.64 -12.30 8.95
N ASP A 242 -27.74 -12.71 8.35
CA ASP A 242 -28.42 -13.99 8.58
C ASP A 242 -27.59 -15.20 8.11
N ILE A 243 -26.73 -15.01 7.15
CA ILE A 243 -25.78 -16.02 6.69
C ILE A 243 -24.49 -15.97 7.51
N LEU A 244 -23.92 -14.78 7.70
CA LEU A 244 -22.65 -14.59 8.41
C LEU A 244 -22.75 -15.08 9.87
N ASN A 245 -23.86 -14.74 10.57
CA ASN A 245 -24.06 -15.04 11.97
C ASN A 245 -25.00 -16.25 12.21
N LYS A 246 -25.20 -17.10 11.21
CA LYS A 246 -26.08 -18.25 11.30
C LYS A 246 -25.62 -19.24 12.38
N LYS A 247 -26.50 -19.53 13.32
CA LYS A 247 -26.27 -20.57 14.33
C LYS A 247 -26.56 -21.96 13.74
N GLY A 248 -25.61 -22.53 13.08
CA GLY A 248 -25.73 -23.87 12.47
C GLY A 248 -24.99 -23.97 11.14
N PRO A 249 -25.02 -25.12 10.47
CA PRO A 249 -24.39 -25.30 9.20
C PRO A 249 -25.08 -24.47 8.11
N LEU A 250 -24.29 -23.91 7.19
CA LEU A 250 -24.79 -23.27 5.98
C LEU A 250 -25.24 -24.35 5.00
N ASP A 251 -26.35 -24.13 4.29
CA ASP A 251 -26.73 -24.95 3.14
C ASP A 251 -25.87 -24.59 1.90
N GLU A 252 -26.09 -25.29 0.79
CA GLU A 252 -25.29 -25.12 -0.41
C GLU A 252 -25.42 -23.70 -1.03
N PHE A 253 -26.62 -23.12 -0.96
CA PHE A 253 -26.88 -21.77 -1.46
C PHE A 253 -26.23 -20.71 -0.57
N GLU A 254 -26.42 -20.80 0.73
CA GLU A 254 -25.81 -19.92 1.74
C GLU A 254 -24.28 -20.00 1.68
N TRP A 255 -23.75 -21.23 1.49
CA TRP A 255 -22.33 -21.45 1.34
C TRP A 255 -21.78 -20.80 0.06
N GLY A 256 -22.56 -20.79 -1.02
CA GLY A 256 -22.24 -20.02 -2.23
C GLY A 256 -22.06 -18.54 -1.93
N ILE A 257 -23.02 -17.95 -1.21
CA ILE A 257 -22.96 -16.52 -0.80
C ILE A 257 -21.78 -16.26 0.12
N MET A 258 -21.53 -17.14 1.09
CA MET A 258 -20.39 -16.99 2.00
C MET A 258 -19.06 -16.93 1.26
N LYS A 259 -18.86 -17.77 0.23
CA LYS A 259 -17.63 -17.76 -0.58
C LYS A 259 -17.39 -16.44 -1.34
N GLU A 260 -18.44 -15.66 -1.60
CA GLU A 260 -18.30 -14.38 -2.31
C GLU A 260 -17.49 -13.35 -1.52
N HIS A 261 -17.25 -13.54 -0.21
CA HIS A 261 -16.41 -12.61 0.55
C HIS A 261 -15.01 -12.46 -0.06
N THR A 262 -14.46 -13.50 -0.70
CA THR A 262 -13.15 -13.43 -1.36
C THR A 262 -13.17 -12.47 -2.55
N ILE A 263 -14.21 -12.53 -3.37
CA ILE A 263 -14.41 -11.65 -4.53
C ILE A 263 -14.73 -10.22 -4.06
N ASN A 264 -15.61 -10.07 -3.07
CA ASN A 264 -15.97 -8.79 -2.49
C ASN A 264 -14.74 -8.10 -1.85
N GLY A 265 -13.93 -8.86 -1.11
CA GLY A 265 -12.69 -8.37 -0.52
C GLY A 265 -11.70 -7.89 -1.58
N ALA A 266 -11.50 -8.67 -2.63
CA ALA A 266 -10.65 -8.28 -3.75
C ALA A 266 -11.18 -7.04 -4.50
N PHE A 267 -12.49 -6.87 -4.60
CA PHE A 267 -13.09 -5.66 -5.17
C PHE A 267 -12.83 -4.43 -4.30
N ILE A 268 -13.07 -4.54 -2.98
CA ILE A 268 -12.82 -3.48 -2.00
C ILE A 268 -11.34 -3.04 -2.04
N LEU A 269 -10.43 -4.01 -2.14
CA LEU A 269 -8.98 -3.77 -2.14
C LEU A 269 -8.40 -3.46 -3.53
N SER A 270 -9.23 -3.37 -4.56
CA SER A 270 -8.76 -3.20 -5.95
C SER A 270 -7.99 -1.89 -6.19
N SER A 271 -8.28 -0.85 -5.41
CA SER A 271 -7.60 0.45 -5.47
C SER A 271 -6.39 0.56 -4.54
N TYR A 272 -6.10 -0.47 -3.73
CA TYR A 272 -4.93 -0.46 -2.87
C TYR A 272 -3.65 -0.56 -3.73
N PRO A 273 -2.62 0.28 -3.47
CA PRO A 273 -1.45 0.33 -4.34
C PRO A 273 -0.61 -0.95 -4.37
N ASN A 274 -0.62 -1.74 -3.27
CA ASN A 274 0.08 -3.01 -3.23
C ASN A 274 -0.86 -4.15 -3.63
N PRO A 275 -0.59 -4.86 -4.74
CA PRO A 275 -1.44 -5.93 -5.25
C PRO A 275 -1.63 -7.10 -4.27
N MET A 276 -0.68 -7.28 -3.34
CA MET A 276 -0.71 -8.32 -2.31
C MET A 276 -2.02 -8.30 -1.50
N ALA A 277 -2.57 -7.12 -1.19
CA ALA A 277 -3.83 -6.99 -0.45
C ALA A 277 -4.99 -7.69 -1.19
N LYS A 278 -5.14 -7.39 -2.48
CA LYS A 278 -6.14 -8.00 -3.35
C LYS A 278 -5.90 -9.51 -3.52
N GLU A 279 -4.65 -9.93 -3.72
CA GLU A 279 -4.26 -11.33 -3.90
C GLU A 279 -4.59 -12.17 -2.66
N ILE A 280 -4.32 -11.65 -1.46
CA ILE A 280 -4.66 -12.30 -0.19
C ILE A 280 -6.18 -12.47 -0.09
N ALA A 281 -6.95 -11.40 -0.21
CA ALA A 281 -8.41 -11.46 -0.07
C ALA A 281 -9.06 -12.40 -1.09
N MET A 282 -8.57 -12.38 -2.33
CA MET A 282 -9.11 -13.20 -3.41
C MET A 282 -8.83 -14.69 -3.22
N SER A 283 -7.64 -15.07 -2.71
CA SER A 283 -7.11 -16.41 -2.91
C SER A 283 -6.70 -17.14 -1.64
N HIS A 284 -6.97 -16.60 -0.43
CA HIS A 284 -6.58 -17.26 0.82
C HIS A 284 -7.36 -18.55 1.11
N HIS A 285 -8.45 -18.82 0.39
CA HIS A 285 -9.20 -20.08 0.44
C HIS A 285 -8.95 -21.01 -0.76
N GLU A 286 -7.98 -20.67 -1.60
CA GLU A 286 -7.52 -21.60 -2.62
C GLU A 286 -6.67 -22.72 -1.99
N TRP A 287 -6.79 -23.92 -2.51
CA TRP A 287 -6.06 -25.09 -2.05
C TRP A 287 -5.00 -25.49 -3.07
N TRP A 288 -3.83 -25.88 -2.60
CA TRP A 288 -2.71 -26.24 -3.47
C TRP A 288 -3.07 -27.24 -4.57
N ASN A 289 -3.95 -28.20 -4.27
CA ASN A 289 -4.42 -29.22 -5.21
C ASN A 289 -5.53 -28.74 -6.16
N GLY A 290 -5.99 -27.48 -6.07
CA GLY A 290 -7.04 -26.90 -6.92
C GLY A 290 -8.47 -27.22 -6.49
N THR A 291 -8.69 -27.73 -5.27
CA THR A 291 -10.05 -27.97 -4.76
C THR A 291 -10.59 -26.83 -3.90
N GLY A 292 -9.84 -25.73 -3.79
CA GLY A 292 -10.24 -24.52 -3.09
C GLY A 292 -11.21 -23.64 -3.86
N TYR A 293 -11.39 -22.40 -3.44
CA TYR A 293 -12.25 -21.41 -4.09
C TYR A 293 -11.62 -20.02 -4.03
N PRO A 294 -12.03 -19.03 -4.87
CA PRO A 294 -13.17 -19.07 -5.80
C PRO A 294 -12.85 -19.61 -7.20
N TYR A 295 -11.56 -19.68 -7.60
CA TYR A 295 -11.16 -19.97 -8.97
C TYR A 295 -10.55 -21.35 -9.18
N ASN A 296 -10.41 -22.16 -8.13
CA ASN A 296 -9.77 -23.48 -8.15
C ASN A 296 -8.32 -23.42 -8.69
N LEU A 297 -7.57 -22.44 -8.26
CA LEU A 297 -6.17 -22.26 -8.65
C LEU A 297 -5.32 -23.43 -8.13
N VAL A 298 -4.36 -23.89 -8.97
CA VAL A 298 -3.51 -25.04 -8.65
C VAL A 298 -2.07 -24.59 -8.40
N GLY A 299 -1.49 -25.06 -7.32
CA GLY A 299 -0.06 -24.92 -7.06
C GLY A 299 0.40 -23.46 -7.03
N LYS A 300 1.43 -23.13 -7.80
CA LYS A 300 2.00 -21.79 -7.87
C LYS A 300 1.13 -20.74 -8.60
N MET A 301 -0.01 -21.14 -9.16
CA MET A 301 -1.01 -20.19 -9.65
C MET A 301 -1.66 -19.42 -8.50
N ILE A 302 -1.68 -20.00 -7.30
CA ILE A 302 -2.09 -19.31 -6.08
C ILE A 302 -0.98 -18.31 -5.72
N PRO A 303 -1.27 -17.00 -5.59
CA PRO A 303 -0.29 -16.00 -5.18
C PRO A 303 0.41 -16.38 -3.87
N LEU A 304 1.71 -16.14 -3.78
CA LEU A 304 2.48 -16.49 -2.59
C LEU A 304 1.93 -15.91 -1.29
N PRO A 305 1.54 -14.63 -1.23
CA PRO A 305 0.99 -14.06 0.00
C PRO A 305 -0.31 -14.76 0.43
N ALA A 306 -1.16 -15.16 -0.52
CA ALA A 306 -2.38 -15.92 -0.21
C ALA A 306 -2.08 -17.30 0.36
N ARG A 307 -1.06 -18.01 -0.15
CA ARG A 307 -0.61 -19.31 0.41
C ARG A 307 -0.11 -19.18 1.85
N ILE A 308 0.61 -18.09 2.15
CA ILE A 308 1.12 -17.79 3.49
C ILE A 308 -0.04 -17.51 4.45
N VAL A 309 -0.97 -16.64 4.05
CA VAL A 309 -2.12 -16.25 4.89
C VAL A 309 -3.07 -17.42 5.11
N ALA A 310 -3.32 -18.25 4.08
CA ALA A 310 -4.13 -19.48 4.22
C ALA A 310 -3.59 -20.41 5.32
N MET A 311 -2.26 -20.58 5.40
CA MET A 311 -1.64 -21.41 6.44
C MET A 311 -1.77 -20.77 7.83
N ALA A 312 -1.55 -19.46 7.92
CA ALA A 312 -1.68 -18.69 9.16
C ALA A 312 -3.11 -18.72 9.71
N ASP A 313 -4.09 -18.48 8.85
CA ASP A 313 -5.52 -18.48 9.19
C ASP A 313 -5.99 -19.87 9.66
N VAL A 314 -5.68 -20.92 8.89
CA VAL A 314 -6.07 -22.29 9.27
C VAL A 314 -5.41 -22.72 10.57
N TYR A 315 -4.13 -22.38 10.80
CA TYR A 315 -3.48 -22.69 12.08
C TYR A 315 -4.20 -22.02 13.25
N ASP A 316 -4.51 -20.73 13.13
CA ASP A 316 -5.22 -20.01 14.19
C ASP A 316 -6.62 -20.59 14.40
N ALA A 317 -7.36 -20.85 13.34
CA ALA A 317 -8.69 -21.45 13.38
C ALA A 317 -8.71 -22.84 14.05
N LEU A 318 -7.64 -23.63 13.94
CA LEU A 318 -7.49 -24.91 14.64
C LEU A 318 -7.24 -24.73 16.14
N ARG A 319 -6.56 -23.64 16.53
CA ARG A 319 -6.21 -23.31 17.91
C ARG A 319 -7.35 -22.58 18.64
N MET A 320 -8.29 -21.94 17.92
CA MET A 320 -9.41 -21.22 18.52
C MET A 320 -10.50 -22.14 19.02
N LYS A 321 -11.16 -21.73 20.12
CA LYS A 321 -12.40 -22.34 20.61
C LYS A 321 -13.54 -22.00 19.66
N ARG A 322 -14.24 -22.99 19.13
CA ARG A 322 -15.46 -22.82 18.34
C ARG A 322 -16.67 -23.35 19.09
N SER A 323 -17.85 -22.84 18.79
CA SER A 323 -19.10 -23.16 19.50
C SER A 323 -19.40 -24.67 19.59
N TYR A 324 -18.84 -25.48 18.71
CA TYR A 324 -19.10 -26.92 18.59
C TYR A 324 -17.85 -27.80 18.67
N LYS A 325 -16.65 -27.22 18.92
CA LYS A 325 -15.40 -27.98 18.96
C LYS A 325 -14.41 -27.37 19.92
N ALA A 326 -13.82 -28.20 20.79
CA ALA A 326 -12.69 -27.80 21.60
C ALA A 326 -11.46 -27.42 20.71
N PRO A 327 -10.65 -26.42 21.10
CA PRO A 327 -9.43 -26.07 20.40
C PRO A 327 -8.46 -27.27 20.38
N PHE A 328 -7.75 -27.43 19.28
CA PHE A 328 -6.63 -28.36 19.25
C PHE A 328 -5.44 -27.76 19.99
N ASP A 329 -4.61 -28.60 20.61
CA ASP A 329 -3.32 -28.19 21.10
C ASP A 329 -2.36 -27.88 19.92
N HIS A 330 -1.23 -27.25 20.24
CA HIS A 330 -0.22 -26.91 19.26
C HIS A 330 0.27 -28.11 18.44
N ALA A 331 0.60 -29.21 19.16
CA ALA A 331 1.13 -30.40 18.49
C ALA A 331 0.16 -30.99 17.47
N ARG A 332 -1.14 -31.03 17.83
CA ARG A 332 -2.18 -31.54 16.94
C ARG A 332 -2.45 -30.60 15.77
N ALA A 333 -2.52 -29.29 15.99
CA ALA A 333 -2.70 -28.29 14.94
C ALA A 333 -1.54 -28.36 13.93
N SER A 334 -0.31 -28.40 14.43
CA SER A 334 0.89 -28.52 13.58
C SER A 334 0.92 -29.82 12.77
N GLN A 335 0.53 -30.95 13.36
CA GLN A 335 0.44 -32.22 12.64
C GLN A 335 -0.56 -32.15 11.48
N LEU A 336 -1.72 -31.49 11.67
CA LEU A 336 -2.73 -31.32 10.60
C LEU A 336 -2.19 -30.45 9.48
N ILE A 337 -1.55 -29.31 9.76
CA ILE A 337 -0.92 -28.47 8.73
C ILE A 337 0.12 -29.27 7.93
N ILE A 338 0.96 -30.06 8.61
CA ILE A 338 2.00 -30.88 7.96
C ILE A 338 1.38 -31.98 7.09
N ALA A 339 0.33 -32.64 7.57
CA ALA A 339 -0.34 -33.72 6.85
C ALA A 339 -1.05 -33.22 5.58
N ASP A 340 -1.52 -31.97 5.57
CA ASP A 340 -2.19 -31.33 4.44
C ASP A 340 -1.23 -30.69 3.42
N GLY A 341 0.09 -30.93 3.59
CA GLY A 341 1.10 -30.53 2.59
C GLY A 341 0.88 -31.22 1.24
N GLY A 342 0.77 -30.46 0.16
CA GLY A 342 0.47 -30.94 -1.18
C GLY A 342 -1.01 -31.11 -1.50
N THR A 343 -1.89 -31.00 -0.48
CA THR A 343 -3.35 -30.95 -0.66
C THR A 343 -3.89 -29.55 -0.45
N HIS A 344 -3.89 -29.07 0.76
CA HIS A 344 -4.30 -27.71 1.10
C HIS A 344 -3.13 -26.74 0.95
N PHE A 345 -1.98 -27.05 1.51
CA PHE A 345 -0.84 -26.15 1.60
C PHE A 345 0.28 -26.47 0.60
N ASP A 346 1.00 -25.42 0.20
CA ASP A 346 2.24 -25.55 -0.56
C ASP A 346 3.26 -26.39 0.22
N PRO A 347 3.75 -27.52 -0.34
CA PRO A 347 4.73 -28.36 0.34
C PRO A 347 6.01 -27.62 0.75
N ALA A 348 6.47 -26.67 -0.07
CA ALA A 348 7.66 -25.88 0.24
C ALA A 348 7.41 -24.92 1.41
N LEU A 349 6.19 -24.37 1.52
CA LEU A 349 5.80 -23.53 2.65
C LEU A 349 5.65 -24.36 3.94
N VAL A 350 5.17 -25.62 3.85
CA VAL A 350 5.13 -26.53 4.98
C VAL A 350 6.53 -26.82 5.54
N GLU A 351 7.56 -26.92 4.68
CA GLU A 351 8.94 -27.06 5.15
C GLU A 351 9.46 -25.77 5.86
N VAL A 352 8.98 -24.59 5.48
CA VAL A 352 9.26 -23.35 6.22
C VAL A 352 8.56 -23.40 7.58
N PHE A 353 7.27 -23.76 7.61
CA PHE A 353 6.45 -23.84 8.82
C PHE A 353 7.05 -24.77 9.85
N LYS A 354 7.53 -25.96 9.45
CA LYS A 354 8.23 -26.89 10.37
C LYS A 354 9.38 -26.25 11.15
N GLY A 355 10.04 -25.26 10.54
CA GLY A 355 11.16 -24.56 11.18
C GLY A 355 10.73 -23.46 12.15
N VAL A 356 9.45 -23.11 12.22
CA VAL A 356 8.91 -21.99 13.02
C VAL A 356 7.70 -22.38 13.89
N MET A 357 7.39 -23.65 14.01
CA MET A 357 6.23 -24.12 14.80
C MET A 357 6.25 -23.58 16.24
N ASP A 358 7.41 -23.62 16.90
CA ASP A 358 7.55 -23.10 18.27
C ASP A 358 7.29 -21.59 18.36
N ASP A 359 7.56 -20.84 17.28
CA ASP A 359 7.28 -19.41 17.23
C ASP A 359 5.78 -19.18 17.08
N PHE A 360 5.08 -20.01 16.31
CA PHE A 360 3.63 -19.97 16.21
C PHE A 360 2.94 -20.24 17.56
N GLU A 361 3.43 -21.22 18.33
CA GLU A 361 2.93 -21.47 19.69
C GLU A 361 3.13 -20.25 20.59
N LYS A 362 4.32 -19.66 20.60
CA LYS A 362 4.61 -18.45 21.37
C LYS A 362 3.73 -17.26 20.97
N ILE A 363 3.50 -17.07 19.68
CA ILE A 363 2.61 -16.00 19.17
C ILE A 363 1.20 -16.23 19.70
N TYR A 364 0.68 -17.47 19.63
CA TYR A 364 -0.64 -17.81 20.15
C TYR A 364 -0.75 -17.54 21.65
N ASP A 365 0.19 -18.02 22.44
CA ASP A 365 0.16 -17.91 23.90
C ASP A 365 0.31 -16.46 24.38
N THR A 366 1.11 -15.65 23.65
CA THR A 366 1.30 -14.24 24.00
C THR A 366 0.07 -13.38 23.64
N ASN A 367 -0.68 -13.79 22.61
CA ASN A 367 -1.84 -13.06 22.10
C ASN A 367 -3.13 -13.88 22.25
N ALA A 368 -3.26 -14.63 23.36
CA ALA A 368 -4.45 -15.42 23.64
C ALA A 368 -5.70 -14.52 23.78
N ASP A 369 -6.85 -15.08 23.45
CA ASP A 369 -8.12 -14.43 23.69
C ASP A 369 -8.35 -14.27 25.21
N ASP A 370 -8.98 -13.19 25.63
CA ASP A 370 -9.32 -13.00 27.04
C ASP A 370 -10.26 -14.13 27.47
N PRO A 371 -10.01 -14.73 28.66
CA PRO A 371 -10.83 -15.87 29.12
C PRO A 371 -12.32 -15.59 29.27
N GLU A 372 -12.70 -14.30 29.25
CA GLU A 372 -14.09 -13.82 29.45
C GLU A 372 -14.77 -13.36 28.13
N SER A 373 -14.07 -13.46 26.97
CA SER A 373 -14.60 -13.07 25.66
C SER A 373 -15.33 -14.20 24.92
#